data_ea5bf06c3c00015b6ed02774cda69482
#
_entry.id   ea5bf06c3c00015b6ed02774cda69482
#
_cell.length_a   1.000
_cell.length_b   1.000
_cell.length_c   1.000
_cell.angle_alpha   90.00
_cell.angle_beta   90.00
_cell.angle_gamma   90.00
#
_symmetry.space_group_name_H-M   'P 1'
#
loop_
_entity.id
_entity.type
_entity.pdbx_description
1 polymer ?
#
loop_
_entity_poly.entity_id
_entity_poly.type
_entity_poly.pdbx_seq_one_letter_code
_entity_poly.pdbx_strand_id
1 'polypeptide(L)'
;MKLYHGITSVCSIKVRIGLAEIGLDYESVVLDLPKGDQHDPEYLKLNADGVVPTLVDGDLVFVESSLILEYLDREYNQSRLMPKGGAAEYAARHWLLRCLAIHGAINTLTFSTAMRDRTLASKSPQEIDAMLAKMPDPTMRSKRKDLLDHGLASGYIQPALKQLRRTFADMGPALRQND
;
A
#
# COMPACT_ATOMS: atom_id res chain seq x y z
N MET A 1 -16.81 -11.28 -5.69
CA MET A 1 -15.71 -10.49 -5.11
C MET A 1 -14.83 -9.94 -6.21
N LYS A 2 -14.43 -8.67 -6.13
CA LYS A 2 -13.61 -7.97 -7.13
C LYS A 2 -12.49 -7.20 -6.44
N LEU A 3 -11.24 -7.35 -6.87
CA LEU A 3 -10.09 -6.63 -6.33
C LEU A 3 -9.52 -5.66 -7.36
N TYR A 4 -9.61 -4.37 -7.07
CA TYR A 4 -8.89 -3.31 -7.78
C TYR A 4 -7.47 -3.21 -7.21
N HIS A 5 -6.46 -3.35 -8.04
CA HIS A 5 -5.08 -3.44 -7.56
C HIS A 5 -4.05 -2.98 -8.58
N GLY A 6 -2.87 -2.59 -8.10
CA GLY A 6 -1.68 -2.35 -8.92
C GLY A 6 -0.72 -3.55 -8.86
N ILE A 7 -0.17 -3.96 -10.00
CA ILE A 7 0.73 -5.12 -10.07
C ILE A 7 1.93 -4.99 -9.12
N THR A 8 2.55 -3.81 -9.06
CA THR A 8 3.75 -3.54 -8.27
C THR A 8 3.46 -2.88 -6.92
N SER A 9 2.20 -2.65 -6.58
CA SER A 9 1.82 -2.06 -5.29
C SER A 9 2.04 -3.06 -4.15
N VAL A 10 2.87 -2.68 -3.18
CA VAL A 10 3.17 -3.51 -1.98
C VAL A 10 1.90 -3.87 -1.21
N CYS A 11 0.98 -2.90 -1.04
CA CYS A 11 -0.30 -3.15 -0.37
C CYS A 11 -1.20 -4.09 -1.17
N SER A 12 -1.19 -3.98 -2.51
CA SER A 12 -1.94 -4.90 -3.37
C SER A 12 -1.35 -6.31 -3.36
N ILE A 13 -0.02 -6.43 -3.38
CA ILE A 13 0.69 -7.72 -3.26
C ILE A 13 0.31 -8.40 -1.94
N LYS A 14 0.27 -7.65 -0.82
CA LYS A 14 -0.13 -8.16 0.49
C LYS A 14 -1.52 -8.81 0.45
N VAL A 15 -2.51 -8.14 -0.14
CA VAL A 15 -3.88 -8.68 -0.26
C VAL A 15 -3.94 -9.89 -1.20
N ARG A 16 -3.23 -9.84 -2.32
CA ARG A 16 -3.15 -10.95 -3.28
C ARG A 16 -2.52 -12.21 -2.65
N ILE A 17 -1.48 -12.05 -1.81
CA ILE A 17 -0.90 -13.16 -1.04
C ILE A 17 -1.95 -13.74 -0.10
N GLY A 18 -2.67 -12.89 0.65
CA GLY A 18 -3.72 -13.36 1.55
C GLY A 18 -4.86 -14.11 0.84
N LEU A 19 -5.31 -13.60 -0.32
CA LEU A 19 -6.31 -14.29 -1.14
C LEU A 19 -5.82 -15.67 -1.62
N ALA A 20 -4.56 -15.76 -2.05
CA ALA A 20 -3.95 -17.01 -2.48
C ALA A 20 -3.79 -17.99 -1.29
N GLU A 21 -3.38 -17.52 -0.12
CA GLU A 21 -3.24 -18.33 1.09
C GLU A 21 -4.58 -18.90 1.57
N ILE A 22 -5.66 -18.13 1.44
CA ILE A 22 -7.02 -18.55 1.77
C ILE A 22 -7.61 -19.47 0.68
N GLY A 23 -7.10 -19.41 -0.55
CA GLY A 23 -7.62 -20.14 -1.70
C GLY A 23 -8.90 -19.53 -2.28
N LEU A 24 -9.03 -18.19 -2.24
CA LEU A 24 -10.21 -17.48 -2.74
C LEU A 24 -9.99 -16.96 -4.16
N ASP A 25 -10.96 -17.30 -5.04
CA ASP A 25 -11.05 -16.72 -6.37
C ASP A 25 -11.65 -15.30 -6.32
N TYR A 26 -11.14 -14.44 -7.18
CA TYR A 26 -11.61 -13.06 -7.31
C TYR A 26 -11.46 -12.53 -8.73
N GLU A 27 -12.32 -11.60 -9.12
CA GLU A 27 -12.14 -10.81 -10.35
C GLU A 27 -11.00 -9.80 -10.13
N SER A 28 -9.95 -9.94 -10.94
CA SER A 28 -8.77 -9.07 -10.88
C SER A 28 -8.96 -7.87 -11.79
N VAL A 29 -9.02 -6.66 -11.22
CA VAL A 29 -9.05 -5.39 -11.96
C VAL A 29 -7.73 -4.66 -11.74
N VAL A 30 -6.86 -4.75 -12.74
CA VAL A 30 -5.54 -4.13 -12.71
C VAL A 30 -5.62 -2.66 -13.10
N LEU A 31 -5.14 -1.77 -12.23
CA LEU A 31 -4.98 -0.35 -12.50
C LEU A 31 -3.54 -0.04 -12.90
N ASP A 32 -3.36 0.69 -14.02
CA ASP A 32 -2.06 1.20 -14.45
C ASP A 32 -1.69 2.46 -13.62
N LEU A 33 -1.06 2.24 -12.46
CA LEU A 33 -0.70 3.31 -11.55
C LEU A 33 0.21 4.39 -12.17
N PRO A 34 1.18 4.05 -13.03
CA PRO A 34 1.95 5.04 -13.81
C PRO A 34 1.11 5.94 -14.71
N LYS A 35 0.00 5.43 -15.28
CA LYS A 35 -0.95 6.25 -16.06
C LYS A 35 -1.88 7.07 -15.18
N GLY A 36 -2.05 6.68 -13.92
CA GLY A 36 -2.92 7.38 -12.98
C GLY A 36 -4.35 6.86 -12.94
N ASP A 37 -4.60 5.60 -13.34
CA ASP A 37 -5.93 4.98 -13.34
C ASP A 37 -6.59 5.03 -11.96
N GLN A 38 -5.81 5.04 -10.87
CA GLN A 38 -6.31 5.20 -9.51
C GLN A 38 -6.90 6.59 -9.22
N HIS A 39 -6.71 7.54 -10.11
CA HIS A 39 -7.29 8.90 -10.03
C HIS A 39 -8.45 9.10 -11.02
N ASP A 40 -8.91 8.03 -11.68
CA ASP A 40 -10.11 8.07 -12.50
C ASP A 40 -11.34 8.39 -11.64
N PRO A 41 -12.24 9.30 -12.08
CA PRO A 41 -13.42 9.67 -11.32
C PRO A 41 -14.31 8.48 -10.91
N GLU A 42 -14.40 7.43 -11.73
CA GLU A 42 -15.19 6.24 -11.39
C GLU A 42 -14.51 5.41 -10.29
N TYR A 43 -13.18 5.29 -10.32
CA TYR A 43 -12.46 4.64 -9.24
C TYR A 43 -12.49 5.44 -7.94
N LEU A 44 -12.42 6.77 -7.99
CA LEU A 44 -12.50 7.64 -6.81
C LEU A 44 -13.84 7.54 -6.09
N LYS A 45 -14.91 7.08 -6.72
CA LYS A 45 -16.19 6.75 -6.05
C LYS A 45 -16.05 5.52 -5.14
N LEU A 46 -15.14 4.60 -5.44
CA LEU A 46 -14.86 3.41 -4.62
C LEU A 46 -13.83 3.73 -3.52
N ASN A 47 -12.82 4.53 -3.85
CA ASN A 47 -11.73 4.89 -2.94
C ASN A 47 -11.31 6.34 -3.16
N ALA A 48 -11.86 7.23 -2.36
CA ALA A 48 -11.63 8.68 -2.47
C ALA A 48 -10.16 9.10 -2.30
N ASP A 49 -9.33 8.27 -1.66
CA ASP A 49 -7.90 8.53 -1.47
C ASP A 49 -7.09 8.28 -2.76
N GLY A 50 -7.69 7.66 -3.79
CA GLY A 50 -7.02 7.38 -5.05
C GLY A 50 -5.80 6.46 -4.89
N VAL A 51 -5.93 5.44 -4.04
CA VAL A 51 -4.89 4.44 -3.78
C VAL A 51 -5.42 3.03 -3.98
N VAL A 52 -4.52 2.05 -4.04
CA VAL A 52 -4.85 0.62 -4.15
C VAL A 52 -4.26 -0.14 -2.98
N PRO A 53 -4.84 -1.30 -2.58
CA PRO A 53 -5.99 -2.00 -3.17
C PRO A 53 -7.34 -1.48 -2.68
N THR A 54 -8.38 -1.80 -3.44
CA THR A 54 -9.79 -1.71 -3.00
C THR A 54 -10.47 -3.05 -3.29
N LEU A 55 -11.12 -3.62 -2.30
CA LEU A 55 -11.92 -4.84 -2.44
C LEU A 55 -13.40 -4.47 -2.50
N VAL A 56 -14.11 -5.00 -3.48
CA VAL A 56 -15.57 -4.92 -3.58
C VAL A 56 -16.14 -6.33 -3.42
N ASP A 57 -17.04 -6.51 -2.46
CA ASP A 57 -17.68 -7.78 -2.18
C ASP A 57 -19.19 -7.58 -2.01
N GLY A 58 -19.97 -7.97 -3.03
CA GLY A 58 -21.36 -7.54 -3.15
C GLY A 58 -21.47 -6.02 -3.18
N ASP A 59 -22.23 -5.47 -2.24
CA ASP A 59 -22.43 -4.02 -2.08
C ASP A 59 -21.40 -3.38 -1.13
N LEU A 60 -20.50 -4.17 -0.56
CA LEU A 60 -19.51 -3.70 0.40
C LEU A 60 -18.21 -3.30 -0.30
N VAL A 61 -17.63 -2.17 0.11
CA VAL A 61 -16.35 -1.68 -0.38
C VAL A 61 -15.39 -1.57 0.79
N PHE A 62 -14.25 -2.23 0.66
CA PHE A 62 -13.20 -2.23 1.68
C PHE A 62 -11.93 -1.58 1.12
N VAL A 63 -11.41 -0.65 1.88
CA VAL A 63 -10.11 -0.02 1.66
C VAL A 63 -9.17 -0.39 2.81
N GLU A 64 -7.89 -0.01 2.75
CA GLU A 64 -6.86 -0.39 3.70
C GLU A 64 -6.53 -1.90 3.68
N SER A 65 -5.41 -2.21 3.10
CA SER A 65 -4.98 -3.60 2.84
C SER A 65 -4.92 -4.49 4.10
N SER A 66 -4.68 -3.92 5.28
CA SER A 66 -4.70 -4.68 6.54
C SER A 66 -6.12 -5.04 6.96
N LEU A 67 -7.07 -4.11 6.82
CA LEU A 67 -8.49 -4.37 7.11
C LEU A 67 -9.11 -5.32 6.08
N ILE A 68 -8.71 -5.23 4.82
CA ILE A 68 -9.12 -6.19 3.79
C ILE A 68 -8.71 -7.61 4.18
N LEU A 69 -7.47 -7.80 4.66
CA LEU A 69 -7.02 -9.12 5.10
C LEU A 69 -7.80 -9.63 6.32
N GLU A 70 -8.05 -8.77 7.32
CA GLU A 70 -8.87 -9.15 8.48
C GLU A 70 -10.30 -9.55 8.06
N TYR A 71 -10.90 -8.81 7.12
CA TYR A 71 -12.20 -9.13 6.56
C TYR A 71 -12.21 -10.49 5.87
N LEU A 72 -11.28 -10.71 4.94
CA LEU A 72 -11.16 -11.97 4.19
C LEU A 72 -10.94 -13.17 5.11
N ASP A 73 -10.07 -13.05 6.09
CA ASP A 73 -9.79 -14.12 7.05
C ASP A 73 -11.02 -14.45 7.90
N ARG A 74 -11.74 -13.43 8.37
CA ARG A 74 -12.94 -13.62 9.19
C ARG A 74 -14.09 -14.23 8.42
N GLU A 75 -14.42 -13.68 7.25
CA GLU A 75 -15.62 -14.05 6.51
C GLU A 75 -15.44 -15.34 5.70
N TYR A 76 -14.25 -15.61 5.19
CA TYR A 76 -14.00 -16.70 4.25
C TYR A 76 -13.05 -17.79 4.75
N ASN A 77 -12.33 -17.55 5.85
CA ASN A 77 -11.29 -18.46 6.33
C ASN A 77 -11.46 -18.87 7.81
N GLN A 78 -12.58 -18.55 8.44
CA GLN A 78 -12.87 -18.87 9.85
C GLN A 78 -11.79 -18.36 10.82
N SER A 79 -11.17 -17.23 10.49
CA SER A 79 -10.07 -16.61 11.27
C SER A 79 -8.89 -17.57 11.51
N ARG A 80 -8.40 -18.22 10.45
CA ARG A 80 -7.24 -19.13 10.54
C ARG A 80 -5.90 -18.42 10.40
N LEU A 81 -5.84 -17.25 9.75
CA LEU A 81 -4.62 -16.46 9.61
C LEU A 81 -4.35 -15.62 10.86
N MET A 82 -5.41 -15.10 11.50
CA MET A 82 -5.29 -14.32 12.72
C MET A 82 -5.23 -15.25 13.93
N PRO A 83 -4.17 -15.20 14.77
CA PRO A 83 -4.15 -15.92 16.02
C PRO A 83 -5.33 -15.54 16.92
N LYS A 84 -5.91 -16.51 17.63
CA LYS A 84 -7.09 -16.30 18.47
C LYS A 84 -6.71 -15.98 19.92
N GLY A 85 -6.97 -14.75 20.33
CA GLY A 85 -6.84 -14.29 21.71
C GLY A 85 -5.42 -14.04 22.21
N GLY A 86 -5.34 -13.35 23.34
CA GLY A 86 -4.12 -13.14 24.09
C GLY A 86 -3.01 -12.34 23.37
N ALA A 87 -1.78 -12.62 23.77
CA ALA A 87 -0.61 -11.90 23.30
C ALA A 87 -0.33 -12.11 21.79
N ALA A 88 -0.66 -13.29 21.26
CA ALA A 88 -0.41 -13.61 19.84
C ALA A 88 -1.31 -12.79 18.92
N GLU A 89 -2.61 -12.66 19.22
CA GLU A 89 -3.52 -11.80 18.48
C GLU A 89 -3.08 -10.33 18.54
N TYR A 90 -2.73 -9.86 19.74
CA TYR A 90 -2.21 -8.51 19.92
C TYR A 90 -0.96 -8.25 19.06
N ALA A 91 0.00 -9.18 19.06
CA ALA A 91 1.22 -9.08 18.28
C ALA A 91 0.92 -9.03 16.77
N ALA A 92 0.03 -9.88 16.26
CA ALA A 92 -0.38 -9.88 14.86
C ALA A 92 -1.05 -8.54 14.47
N ARG A 93 -2.00 -8.04 15.26
CA ARG A 93 -2.63 -6.73 15.03
C ARG A 93 -1.62 -5.58 15.10
N HIS A 94 -0.67 -5.64 16.04
CA HIS A 94 0.41 -4.65 16.12
C HIS A 94 1.22 -4.62 14.80
N TRP A 95 1.57 -5.79 14.24
CA TRP A 95 2.27 -5.84 12.95
C TRP A 95 1.41 -5.31 11.79
N LEU A 96 0.11 -5.59 11.76
CA LEU A 96 -0.80 -5.03 10.75
C LEU A 96 -0.83 -3.50 10.80
N LEU A 97 -0.88 -2.89 11.99
CA LEU A 97 -0.79 -1.44 12.16
C LEU A 97 0.57 -0.87 11.71
N ARG A 98 1.65 -1.59 12.01
CA ARG A 98 3.00 -1.19 11.57
C ARG A 98 3.15 -1.20 10.04
N CYS A 99 2.38 -2.01 9.31
CA CYS A 99 2.41 -2.04 7.85
C CYS A 99 2.12 -0.67 7.24
N LEU A 100 1.30 0.18 7.85
CA LEU A 100 1.04 1.54 7.37
C LEU A 100 2.33 2.38 7.34
N ALA A 101 3.06 2.40 8.45
CA ALA A 101 4.32 3.15 8.54
C ALA A 101 5.43 2.57 7.65
N ILE A 102 5.51 1.23 7.57
CA ILE A 102 6.45 0.51 6.70
C ILE A 102 6.16 0.86 5.24
N HIS A 103 4.89 0.79 4.82
CA HIS A 103 4.48 1.13 3.46
C HIS A 103 4.81 2.59 3.14
N GLY A 104 4.54 3.53 4.05
CA GLY A 104 4.90 4.94 3.89
C GLY A 104 6.40 5.16 3.68
N ALA A 105 7.24 4.42 4.39
CA ALA A 105 8.69 4.47 4.23
C ALA A 105 9.17 3.85 2.90
N ILE A 106 8.64 2.68 2.51
CA ILE A 106 8.92 2.04 1.22
C ILE A 106 8.51 2.99 0.08
N ASN A 107 7.31 3.56 0.14
CA ASN A 107 6.80 4.50 -0.85
C ASN A 107 7.74 5.71 -1.01
N THR A 108 8.21 6.28 0.11
CA THR A 108 9.15 7.41 0.10
C THR A 108 10.43 7.05 -0.67
N LEU A 109 11.05 5.92 -0.37
CA LEU A 109 12.28 5.49 -1.05
C LEU A 109 12.04 5.15 -2.52
N THR A 110 10.95 4.45 -2.84
CA THR A 110 10.61 4.10 -4.22
C THR A 110 10.42 5.33 -5.09
N PHE A 111 9.71 6.35 -4.57
CA PHE A 111 9.44 7.58 -5.32
C PHE A 111 10.58 8.61 -5.29
N SER A 112 11.59 8.40 -4.47
CA SER A 112 12.83 9.21 -4.50
C SER A 112 13.93 8.60 -5.38
N THR A 113 13.75 7.37 -5.87
CA THR A 113 14.72 6.60 -6.67
C THR A 113 14.08 6.10 -7.96
N ALA A 114 13.83 4.80 -8.10
CA ALA A 114 13.42 4.16 -9.34
C ALA A 114 12.17 4.79 -10.01
N MET A 115 11.16 5.15 -9.24
CA MET A 115 9.97 5.82 -9.79
C MET A 115 10.23 7.27 -10.17
N ARG A 116 11.12 7.96 -9.43
CA ARG A 116 11.59 9.29 -9.81
C ARG A 116 12.26 9.26 -11.17
N ASP A 117 13.27 8.41 -11.32
CA ASP A 117 14.05 8.34 -12.56
C ASP A 117 13.17 7.98 -13.75
N ARG A 118 12.27 7.02 -13.58
CA ARG A 118 11.28 6.64 -14.60
C ARG A 118 10.34 7.79 -14.96
N THR A 119 9.84 8.53 -13.96
CA THR A 119 8.92 9.66 -14.19
C THR A 119 9.61 10.79 -14.92
N LEU A 120 10.81 11.19 -14.48
CA LEU A 120 11.58 12.27 -15.10
C LEU A 120 12.05 11.92 -16.53
N ALA A 121 12.28 10.64 -16.82
CA ALA A 121 12.66 10.17 -18.16
C ALA A 121 11.48 10.09 -19.13
N SER A 122 10.24 9.95 -18.63
CA SER A 122 9.07 9.68 -19.47
C SER A 122 8.05 10.83 -19.55
N LYS A 123 8.20 11.88 -18.74
CA LYS A 123 7.23 12.99 -18.65
C LYS A 123 7.90 14.34 -18.65
N SER A 124 7.29 15.29 -19.34
CA SER A 124 7.63 16.72 -19.27
C SER A 124 7.25 17.31 -17.91
N PRO A 125 7.81 18.47 -17.51
CA PRO A 125 7.40 19.17 -16.30
C PRO A 125 5.89 19.43 -16.22
N GLN A 126 5.27 19.81 -17.33
CA GLN A 126 3.82 20.08 -17.41
C GLN A 126 3.00 18.81 -17.19
N GLU A 127 3.43 17.66 -17.72
CA GLU A 127 2.77 16.37 -17.49
C GLU A 127 2.92 15.90 -16.04
N ILE A 128 4.06 16.20 -15.40
CA ILE A 128 4.29 15.92 -13.98
C ILE A 128 3.34 16.76 -13.12
N ASP A 129 3.24 18.06 -13.39
CA ASP A 129 2.32 18.95 -12.65
C ASP A 129 0.87 18.51 -12.82
N ALA A 130 0.46 18.14 -14.05
CA ALA A 130 -0.88 17.63 -14.33
C ALA A 130 -1.16 16.28 -13.61
N MET A 131 -0.17 15.39 -13.55
CA MET A 131 -0.25 14.12 -12.81
C MET A 131 -0.41 14.38 -11.31
N LEU A 132 0.39 15.28 -10.75
CA LEU A 132 0.33 15.65 -9.33
C LEU A 132 -1.01 16.31 -8.97
N ALA A 133 -1.55 17.16 -9.84
CA ALA A 133 -2.83 17.84 -9.63
C ALA A 133 -4.01 16.88 -9.49
N LYS A 134 -3.94 15.66 -10.07
CA LYS A 134 -4.96 14.62 -9.94
C LYS A 134 -4.95 13.91 -8.60
N MET A 135 -3.89 14.02 -7.80
CA MET A 135 -3.82 13.39 -6.48
C MET A 135 -4.78 14.08 -5.51
N PRO A 136 -5.72 13.36 -4.87
CA PRO A 136 -6.71 13.96 -3.98
C PRO A 136 -6.09 14.63 -2.74
N ASP A 137 -5.16 13.94 -2.07
CA ASP A 137 -4.52 14.42 -0.84
C ASP A 137 -3.42 15.46 -1.13
N PRO A 138 -3.59 16.73 -0.70
CA PRO A 138 -2.61 17.78 -0.92
C PRO A 138 -1.28 17.53 -0.20
N THR A 139 -1.29 16.85 0.96
CA THR A 139 -0.08 16.52 1.71
C THR A 139 0.75 15.49 0.96
N MET A 140 0.09 14.44 0.46
CA MET A 140 0.75 13.43 -0.36
C MET A 140 1.23 14.00 -1.69
N ARG A 141 0.49 14.93 -2.28
CA ARG A 141 0.90 15.68 -3.49
C ARG A 141 2.17 16.46 -3.25
N SER A 142 2.22 17.25 -2.19
CA SER A 142 3.40 18.06 -1.83
C SER A 142 4.62 17.17 -1.56
N LYS A 143 4.44 16.09 -0.79
CA LYS A 143 5.49 15.11 -0.56
C LYS A 143 5.97 14.47 -1.86
N ARG A 144 5.06 14.08 -2.76
CA ARG A 144 5.43 13.49 -4.05
C ARG A 144 6.24 14.44 -4.90
N LYS A 145 5.84 15.73 -4.93
CA LYS A 145 6.59 16.76 -5.63
C LYS A 145 8.00 16.92 -5.06
N ASP A 146 8.15 17.01 -3.75
CA ASP A 146 9.46 17.12 -3.09
C ASP A 146 10.37 15.94 -3.40
N LEU A 147 9.83 14.71 -3.40
CA LEU A 147 10.59 13.51 -3.77
C LEU A 147 11.03 13.50 -5.24
N LEU A 148 10.22 14.03 -6.16
CA LEU A 148 10.57 14.17 -7.57
C LEU A 148 11.64 15.25 -7.75
N ASP A 149 11.52 16.38 -7.07
CA ASP A 149 12.46 17.52 -7.19
C ASP A 149 13.83 17.15 -6.57
N HIS A 150 13.87 16.58 -5.38
CA HIS A 150 15.10 16.42 -4.58
C HIS A 150 15.62 14.97 -4.50
N GLY A 151 14.82 13.96 -4.86
CA GLY A 151 15.24 12.55 -4.80
C GLY A 151 15.73 12.15 -3.39
N LEU A 152 16.93 11.58 -3.33
CA LEU A 152 17.55 11.17 -2.05
C LEU A 152 17.98 12.35 -1.16
N ALA A 153 18.01 13.57 -1.66
CA ALA A 153 18.27 14.78 -0.87
C ALA A 153 17.01 15.32 -0.17
N SER A 154 15.84 14.75 -0.45
CA SER A 154 14.57 15.13 0.20
C SER A 154 14.64 14.92 1.73
N GLY A 155 14.05 15.85 2.47
CA GLY A 155 13.93 15.77 3.94
C GLY A 155 13.15 14.55 4.44
N TYR A 156 12.35 13.92 3.60
CA TYR A 156 11.58 12.71 3.93
C TYR A 156 12.42 11.42 3.99
N ILE A 157 13.66 11.43 3.47
CA ILE A 157 14.48 10.22 3.33
C ILE A 157 14.97 9.70 4.68
N GLN A 158 15.55 10.56 5.52
CA GLN A 158 16.10 10.11 6.80
C GLN A 158 15.05 9.54 7.76
N PRO A 159 13.85 10.15 7.91
CA PRO A 159 12.75 9.52 8.66
C PRO A 159 12.33 8.15 8.10
N ALA A 160 12.25 8.00 6.78
CA ALA A 160 11.88 6.74 6.14
C ALA A 160 12.93 5.64 6.41
N LEU A 161 14.22 5.95 6.26
CA LEU A 161 15.32 5.03 6.57
C LEU A 161 15.32 4.62 8.05
N LYS A 162 15.11 5.58 8.97
CA LYS A 162 14.99 5.30 10.41
C LYS A 162 13.85 4.33 10.70
N GLN A 163 12.68 4.55 10.07
CA GLN A 163 11.52 3.67 10.21
C GLN A 163 11.82 2.24 9.73
N LEU A 164 12.46 2.07 8.56
CA LEU A 164 12.81 0.74 8.04
C LEU A 164 13.85 0.05 8.90
N ARG A 165 14.91 0.74 9.33
CA ARG A 165 15.93 0.18 10.23
C ARG A 165 15.30 -0.34 11.53
N ARG A 166 14.40 0.44 12.14
CA ARG A 166 13.66 0.01 13.34
C ARG A 166 12.82 -1.24 13.03
N THR A 167 12.11 -1.24 11.91
CA THR A 167 11.30 -2.39 11.51
C THR A 167 12.13 -3.66 11.38
N PHE A 168 13.26 -3.61 10.68
CA PHE A 168 14.15 -4.78 10.52
C PHE A 168 14.77 -5.25 11.84
N ALA A 169 15.12 -4.30 12.72
CA ALA A 169 15.61 -4.65 14.05
C ALA A 169 14.57 -5.42 14.88
N ASP A 170 13.29 -5.06 14.76
CA ASP A 170 12.20 -5.70 15.50
C ASP A 170 11.74 -7.02 14.85
N MET A 171 11.88 -7.16 13.51
CA MET A 171 11.50 -8.38 12.80
C MET A 171 12.38 -9.58 13.17
N GLY A 172 13.67 -9.39 13.31
CA GLY A 172 14.60 -10.47 13.61
C GLY A 172 14.25 -11.29 14.87
N PRO A 173 14.02 -10.65 16.03
CA PRO A 173 13.53 -11.34 17.22
C PRO A 173 12.17 -12.01 17.03
N ALA A 174 11.21 -11.32 16.37
CA ALA A 174 9.88 -11.85 16.15
C ALA A 174 9.88 -13.13 15.29
N LEU A 175 10.70 -13.18 14.25
CA LEU A 175 10.83 -14.37 13.40
C LEU A 175 11.48 -15.54 14.15
N ARG A 176 12.52 -15.29 14.97
CA ARG A 176 13.16 -16.35 15.77
C ARG A 176 12.27 -16.96 16.85
N GLN A 177 11.22 -16.29 17.27
CA GLN A 177 10.28 -16.79 18.28
C GLN A 177 9.15 -17.65 17.70
N ASN A 178 9.01 -17.65 16.37
CA ASN A 178 7.90 -18.30 15.66
C ASN A 178 8.38 -19.32 14.60
N ASP A 179 9.59 -19.85 14.77
CA ASP A 179 10.11 -20.98 13.98
C ASP A 179 9.51 -22.31 14.45
#